data_7d93d3812960e15bad884d6b535ce7f0
#
_entry.id   7d93d3812960e15bad884d6b535ce7f0
#
_cell.length_a   1.000
_cell.length_b   1.000
_cell.length_c   1.000
_cell.angle_alpha   90.00
_cell.angle_beta   90.00
_cell.angle_gamma   90.00
#
_symmetry.space_group_name_H-M   'P 1'
#
loop_
_entity.id
_entity.type
_entity.pdbx_description
1 polymer ?
#
loop_
_entity_poly.entity_id
_entity_poly.type
_entity_poly.pdbx_seq_one_letter_code
_entity_poly.pdbx_strand_id
1 'polypeptide(L)'
;GLGDVYKRQSLNRVIPGDIIKFGMIPEFIGRLPIIATLKNLTAEDLERVLVTPKNSIIQQYRYTFSKLGIELAVTGPALQSVAQLSLKNGTGARGLHSILSKLLLSANYDCPGSNIAFVLINKEVIESFSRSWLSGKSLETFKAKYFLSGEKKEFMNCIHKEDPILENKLLYHLI
;
A
#
# COMPACT_ATOMS: atom_id res chain seq x y z
N GLY A 1 -19.01 -13.32 8.89
CA GLY A 1 -20.11 -14.22 9.27
C GLY A 1 -21.45 -13.50 9.26
N LEU A 2 -22.55 -14.24 9.48
CA LEU A 2 -23.93 -13.68 9.52
C LEU A 2 -24.05 -12.47 10.47
N GLY A 3 -23.34 -12.48 11.61
CA GLY A 3 -23.32 -11.36 12.56
C GLY A 3 -22.81 -10.04 11.99
N ASP A 4 -21.85 -10.08 11.06
CA ASP A 4 -21.29 -8.87 10.45
C ASP A 4 -22.25 -8.26 9.40
N VAL A 5 -23.05 -9.11 8.74
CA VAL A 5 -24.06 -8.66 7.78
C VAL A 5 -25.18 -7.94 8.53
N TYR A 6 -25.65 -8.49 9.66
CA TYR A 6 -26.69 -7.85 10.48
C TYR A 6 -26.20 -6.54 11.10
N LYS A 7 -24.95 -6.48 11.61
CA LYS A 7 -24.36 -5.23 12.11
C LYS A 7 -24.28 -4.15 11.02
N ARG A 8 -23.92 -4.52 9.78
CA ARG A 8 -23.86 -3.58 8.65
C ARG A 8 -25.24 -3.04 8.26
N GLN A 9 -26.26 -3.90 8.24
CA GLN A 9 -27.63 -3.47 7.96
C GLN A 9 -28.18 -2.55 9.04
N SER A 10 -27.85 -2.80 10.31
CA SER A 10 -28.25 -1.97 11.43
C SER A 10 -27.61 -0.58 11.37
N LEU A 11 -26.33 -0.49 11.04
CA LEU A 11 -25.61 0.80 10.91
C LEU A 11 -26.20 1.70 9.81
N ASN A 12 -26.68 1.12 8.70
CA ASN A 12 -27.31 1.90 7.63
C ASN A 12 -28.67 2.53 8.02
N ARG A 13 -29.25 2.09 9.13
CA ARG A 13 -30.54 2.56 9.65
C ARG A 13 -30.39 3.43 10.90
N VAL A 14 -29.18 3.83 11.25
CA VAL A 14 -28.90 4.65 12.44
C VAL A 14 -29.60 6.02 12.28
N ILE A 15 -30.36 6.37 13.29
CA ILE A 15 -31.01 7.68 13.42
C ILE A 15 -30.29 8.54 14.48
N PRO A 16 -30.44 9.88 14.45
CA PRO A 16 -29.82 10.78 15.44
C PRO A 16 -30.04 10.37 16.88
N GLY A 17 -31.22 9.87 17.21
CA GLY A 17 -31.59 9.40 18.57
C GLY A 17 -30.76 8.21 19.04
N ASP A 18 -30.30 7.32 18.16
CA ASP A 18 -29.48 6.17 18.51
C ASP A 18 -28.06 6.62 18.93
N ILE A 19 -27.56 7.64 18.23
CA ILE A 19 -26.24 8.21 18.50
C ILE A 19 -26.22 8.93 19.86
N ILE A 20 -27.31 9.62 20.22
CA ILE A 20 -27.50 10.22 21.55
C ILE A 20 -27.54 9.14 22.63
N LYS A 21 -28.29 8.05 22.41
CA LYS A 21 -28.32 6.90 23.33
C LYS A 21 -26.95 6.21 23.46
N PHE A 22 -26.13 6.24 22.44
CA PHE A 22 -24.75 5.73 22.47
C PHE A 22 -23.80 6.60 23.30
N GLY A 23 -24.20 7.86 23.64
CA GLY A 23 -23.43 8.75 24.51
C GLY A 23 -22.95 10.04 23.86
N MET A 24 -23.40 10.34 22.62
CA MET A 24 -23.07 11.62 22.01
C MET A 24 -23.93 12.75 22.57
N ILE A 25 -23.34 13.93 22.68
CA ILE A 25 -24.01 15.14 23.20
C ILE A 25 -25.09 15.60 22.17
N PRO A 26 -26.35 15.83 22.61
CA PRO A 26 -27.45 16.20 21.71
C PRO A 26 -27.17 17.44 20.86
N GLU A 27 -26.51 18.45 21.43
CA GLU A 27 -26.14 19.69 20.75
C GLU A 27 -25.21 19.47 19.57
N PHE A 28 -24.30 18.49 19.66
CA PHE A 28 -23.45 18.09 18.54
C PHE A 28 -24.26 17.48 17.40
N ILE A 29 -25.19 16.59 17.74
CA ILE A 29 -26.03 15.91 16.73
C ILE A 29 -26.91 16.91 16.00
N GLY A 30 -27.46 17.90 16.72
CA GLY A 30 -28.27 18.98 16.12
C GLY A 30 -27.50 19.86 15.13
N ARG A 31 -26.19 20.00 15.33
CA ARG A 31 -25.29 20.80 14.45
C ARG A 31 -24.69 20.00 13.30
N LEU A 32 -24.66 18.67 13.39
CA LEU A 32 -24.13 17.74 12.38
C LEU A 32 -25.27 16.89 11.82
N PRO A 33 -26.11 17.43 10.91
CA PRO A 33 -27.34 16.78 10.45
C PRO A 33 -27.08 15.57 9.54
N ILE A 34 -25.85 15.39 9.05
CA ILE A 34 -25.52 14.32 8.09
C ILE A 34 -24.84 13.18 8.84
N ILE A 35 -25.48 12.01 8.83
CA ILE A 35 -24.92 10.75 9.34
C ILE A 35 -24.55 9.88 8.15
N ALA A 36 -23.29 9.52 8.04
CA ALA A 36 -22.80 8.62 7.01
C ALA A 36 -22.16 7.37 7.65
N THR A 37 -22.56 6.22 7.17
CA THR A 37 -21.99 4.94 7.63
C THR A 37 -20.85 4.51 6.70
N LEU A 38 -19.72 4.09 7.28
CA LEU A 38 -18.57 3.60 6.54
C LEU A 38 -18.55 2.07 6.58
N LYS A 39 -18.17 1.47 5.46
CA LYS A 39 -17.91 0.04 5.36
C LYS A 39 -16.45 -0.26 5.69
N ASN A 40 -16.18 -1.44 6.25
CA ASN A 40 -14.81 -1.92 6.37
C ASN A 40 -14.22 -2.11 4.98
N LEU A 41 -12.95 -1.69 4.82
CA LEU A 41 -12.22 -1.85 3.58
C LEU A 41 -11.88 -3.32 3.35
N THR A 42 -12.04 -3.77 2.11
CA THR A 42 -11.56 -5.08 1.63
C THR A 42 -10.10 -4.99 1.17
N ALA A 43 -9.47 -6.14 0.87
CA ALA A 43 -8.13 -6.15 0.28
C ALA A 43 -8.09 -5.42 -1.07
N GLU A 44 -9.13 -5.59 -1.88
CA GLU A 44 -9.28 -4.91 -3.19
C GLU A 44 -9.42 -3.39 -3.03
N ASP A 45 -10.18 -2.94 -2.02
CA ASP A 45 -10.32 -1.52 -1.74
C ASP A 45 -8.98 -0.91 -1.30
N LEU A 46 -8.19 -1.64 -0.48
CA LEU A 46 -6.86 -1.21 -0.05
C LEU A 46 -5.86 -1.17 -1.23
N GLU A 47 -5.93 -2.12 -2.15
CA GLU A 47 -5.14 -2.10 -3.38
C GLU A 47 -5.48 -0.87 -4.24
N ARG A 48 -6.77 -0.57 -4.41
CA ARG A 48 -7.22 0.65 -5.10
C ARG A 48 -6.70 1.92 -4.45
N VAL A 49 -6.71 1.99 -3.12
CA VAL A 49 -6.17 3.15 -2.36
C VAL A 49 -4.68 3.37 -2.64
N LEU A 50 -3.91 2.29 -2.91
CA LEU A 50 -2.49 2.40 -3.24
C LEU A 50 -2.22 3.00 -4.62
N VAL A 51 -3.13 2.82 -5.59
CA VAL A 51 -2.87 3.12 -7.02
C VAL A 51 -3.78 4.20 -7.59
N THR A 52 -5.09 4.17 -7.26
CA THR A 52 -6.12 4.95 -7.97
C THR A 52 -6.10 6.47 -7.69
N PRO A 53 -5.83 6.96 -6.47
CA PRO A 53 -5.83 8.39 -6.20
C PRO A 53 -4.79 9.14 -7.03
N LYS A 54 -5.10 10.37 -7.47
CA LYS A 54 -4.17 11.23 -8.24
C LYS A 54 -2.81 11.45 -7.55
N ASN A 55 -2.79 11.41 -6.22
CA ASN A 55 -1.58 11.48 -5.41
C ASN A 55 -1.49 10.22 -4.55
N SER A 56 -1.48 9.05 -5.20
CA SER A 56 -1.38 7.78 -4.50
C SER A 56 -0.01 7.62 -3.82
N ILE A 57 0.03 6.80 -2.76
CA ILE A 57 1.26 6.55 -2.00
C ILE A 57 2.38 6.04 -2.93
N ILE A 58 2.05 5.14 -3.85
CA ILE A 58 3.02 4.61 -4.83
C ILE A 58 3.53 5.72 -5.76
N GLN A 59 2.67 6.62 -6.22
CA GLN A 59 3.10 7.75 -7.07
C GLN A 59 4.02 8.72 -6.33
N GLN A 60 3.77 8.98 -5.05
CA GLN A 60 4.66 9.81 -4.22
C GLN A 60 6.06 9.20 -4.13
N TYR A 61 6.17 7.89 -3.86
CA TYR A 61 7.46 7.22 -3.81
C TYR A 61 8.13 7.19 -5.19
N ARG A 62 7.41 6.87 -6.26
CA ARG A 62 7.96 6.93 -7.63
C ARG A 62 8.51 8.31 -7.94
N TYR A 63 7.78 9.36 -7.60
CA TYR A 63 8.25 10.75 -7.80
C TYR A 63 9.52 11.03 -6.99
N THR A 64 9.59 10.60 -5.74
CA THR A 64 10.76 10.78 -4.90
C THR A 64 11.99 10.07 -5.49
N PHE A 65 11.85 8.81 -5.89
CA PHE A 65 12.93 8.04 -6.50
C PHE A 65 13.33 8.59 -7.88
N SER A 66 12.38 9.06 -8.68
CA SER A 66 12.69 9.68 -9.99
C SER A 66 13.56 10.93 -9.86
N LYS A 67 13.41 11.71 -8.77
CA LYS A 67 14.31 12.86 -8.49
C LYS A 67 15.75 12.43 -8.20
N LEU A 68 15.96 11.20 -7.78
CA LEU A 68 17.28 10.59 -7.57
C LEU A 68 17.80 9.88 -8.84
N GLY A 69 17.06 9.95 -9.96
CA GLY A 69 17.39 9.23 -11.20
C GLY A 69 17.12 7.73 -11.13
N ILE A 70 16.28 7.28 -10.22
CA ILE A 70 15.99 5.87 -9.95
C ILE A 70 14.54 5.54 -10.34
N GLU A 71 14.35 4.47 -11.09
CA GLU A 71 13.00 3.98 -11.43
C GLU A 71 12.52 2.97 -10.38
N LEU A 72 11.39 3.29 -9.74
CA LEU A 72 10.73 2.41 -8.77
C LEU A 72 9.60 1.63 -9.43
N ALA A 73 9.73 0.30 -9.50
CA ALA A 73 8.67 -0.60 -9.94
C ALA A 73 8.09 -1.38 -8.76
N VAL A 74 6.76 -1.43 -8.70
CA VAL A 74 6.00 -2.24 -7.74
C VAL A 74 5.01 -3.07 -8.53
N THR A 75 5.10 -4.40 -8.45
CA THR A 75 4.22 -5.31 -9.20
C THR A 75 2.82 -5.38 -8.61
N GLY A 76 1.80 -5.71 -9.42
CA GLY A 76 0.42 -5.90 -8.96
C GLY A 76 0.31 -6.94 -7.83
N PRO A 77 0.91 -8.15 -7.97
CA PRO A 77 0.94 -9.13 -6.89
C PRO A 77 1.58 -8.63 -5.59
N ALA A 78 2.59 -7.76 -5.67
CA ALA A 78 3.18 -7.12 -4.50
C ALA A 78 2.18 -6.18 -3.81
N LEU A 79 1.45 -5.37 -4.57
CA LEU A 79 0.41 -4.47 -4.03
C LEU A 79 -0.68 -5.24 -3.29
N GLN A 80 -1.13 -6.37 -3.85
CA GLN A 80 -2.10 -7.25 -3.20
C GLN A 80 -1.56 -7.81 -1.88
N SER A 81 -0.30 -8.23 -1.87
CA SER A 81 0.37 -8.75 -0.67
C SER A 81 0.49 -7.68 0.43
N VAL A 82 0.79 -6.43 0.07
CA VAL A 82 0.81 -5.28 1.00
C VAL A 82 -0.59 -5.02 1.58
N ALA A 83 -1.63 -5.04 0.73
CA ALA A 83 -3.02 -4.87 1.17
C ALA A 83 -3.44 -5.97 2.16
N GLN A 84 -3.13 -7.23 1.86
CA GLN A 84 -3.41 -8.37 2.75
C GLN A 84 -2.65 -8.26 4.08
N LEU A 85 -1.39 -7.84 4.06
CA LEU A 85 -0.58 -7.63 5.27
C LEU A 85 -1.18 -6.54 6.16
N SER A 86 -1.66 -5.45 5.55
CA SER A 86 -2.32 -4.36 6.28
C SER A 86 -3.64 -4.80 6.94
N LEU A 87 -4.42 -5.67 6.27
CA LEU A 87 -5.63 -6.26 6.84
C LEU A 87 -5.31 -7.19 8.01
N LYS A 88 -4.31 -8.06 7.87
CA LYS A 88 -3.88 -8.96 8.94
C LYS A 88 -3.44 -8.21 10.21
N ASN A 89 -2.80 -7.06 10.02
CA ASN A 89 -2.36 -6.21 11.12
C ASN A 89 -3.51 -5.37 11.74
N GLY A 90 -4.73 -5.41 11.17
CA GLY A 90 -5.88 -4.66 11.66
C GLY A 90 -5.75 -3.13 11.51
N THR A 91 -4.77 -2.65 10.76
CA THR A 91 -4.46 -1.22 10.61
C THR A 91 -5.17 -0.54 9.43
N GLY A 92 -5.74 -1.35 8.52
CA GLY A 92 -6.46 -0.85 7.34
C GLY A 92 -5.61 0.11 6.49
N ALA A 93 -6.23 1.15 5.93
CA ALA A 93 -5.53 2.08 5.03
C ALA A 93 -4.33 2.80 5.68
N ARG A 94 -4.36 3.08 6.97
CA ARG A 94 -3.22 3.70 7.69
C ARG A 94 -1.97 2.81 7.70
N GLY A 95 -2.17 1.49 7.74
CA GLY A 95 -1.07 0.53 7.71
C GLY A 95 -0.32 0.49 6.39
N LEU A 96 -0.96 0.82 5.28
CA LEU A 96 -0.34 0.82 3.95
C LEU A 96 0.87 1.73 3.88
N HIS A 97 0.73 2.97 4.36
CA HIS A 97 1.84 3.93 4.39
C HIS A 97 2.98 3.44 5.29
N SER A 98 2.66 2.93 6.49
CA SER A 98 3.67 2.41 7.42
C SER A 98 4.42 1.20 6.85
N ILE A 99 3.73 0.29 6.17
CA ILE A 99 4.34 -0.88 5.52
C ILE A 99 5.28 -0.43 4.40
N LEU A 100 4.80 0.44 3.49
CA LEU A 100 5.62 0.93 2.38
C LEU A 100 6.81 1.76 2.84
N SER A 101 6.66 2.61 3.86
CA SER A 101 7.77 3.37 4.44
C SER A 101 8.87 2.45 4.96
N LYS A 102 8.50 1.37 5.64
CA LYS A 102 9.46 0.39 6.16
C LYS A 102 10.09 -0.45 5.05
N LEU A 103 9.31 -0.85 4.04
CA LEU A 103 9.78 -1.56 2.86
C LEU A 103 10.83 -0.77 2.07
N LEU A 104 10.62 0.52 1.93
CA LEU A 104 11.48 1.41 1.15
C LEU A 104 12.56 2.08 1.99
N LEU A 105 12.61 1.83 3.32
CA LEU A 105 13.56 2.48 4.20
C LEU A 105 15.01 2.21 3.78
N SER A 106 15.36 0.94 3.51
CA SER A 106 16.69 0.58 3.04
C SER A 106 17.01 1.19 1.67
N ALA A 107 16.05 1.18 0.74
CA ALA A 107 16.22 1.78 -0.58
C ALA A 107 16.44 3.30 -0.50
N ASN A 108 15.71 3.99 0.37
CA ASN A 108 15.90 5.44 0.59
C ASN A 108 17.29 5.77 1.14
N TYR A 109 17.92 4.84 1.86
CA TYR A 109 19.26 5.03 2.40
C TYR A 109 20.36 4.59 1.44
N ASP A 110 20.20 3.41 0.82
CA ASP A 110 21.25 2.77 -0.01
C ASP A 110 21.34 3.38 -1.43
N CYS A 111 20.24 3.90 -1.97
CA CYS A 111 20.19 4.34 -3.35
C CYS A 111 20.85 5.71 -3.63
N PRO A 112 20.72 6.75 -2.76
CA PRO A 112 21.31 8.05 -3.05
C PRO A 112 22.83 7.98 -3.15
N GLY A 113 23.38 8.50 -4.26
CA GLY A 113 24.83 8.50 -4.51
C GLY A 113 25.41 7.14 -4.92
N SER A 114 24.57 6.13 -5.16
CA SER A 114 24.97 4.82 -5.68
C SER A 114 24.75 4.72 -7.20
N ASN A 115 25.26 3.64 -7.81
CA ASN A 115 25.03 3.32 -9.23
C ASN A 115 23.69 2.56 -9.47
N ILE A 116 22.81 2.49 -8.46
CA ILE A 116 21.52 1.83 -8.57
C ILE A 116 20.61 2.70 -9.44
N ALA A 117 20.07 2.11 -10.51
CA ALA A 117 19.15 2.79 -11.42
C ALA A 117 17.70 2.29 -11.30
N PHE A 118 17.52 1.07 -10.81
CA PHE A 118 16.19 0.46 -10.71
C PHE A 118 15.98 -0.21 -9.37
N VAL A 119 14.79 -0.03 -8.80
CA VAL A 119 14.34 -0.66 -7.54
C VAL A 119 13.06 -1.42 -7.82
N LEU A 120 13.05 -2.72 -7.56
CA LEU A 120 11.90 -3.60 -7.76
C LEU A 120 11.34 -4.10 -6.43
N ILE A 121 10.05 -3.91 -6.23
CA ILE A 121 9.27 -4.53 -5.19
C ILE A 121 8.33 -5.54 -5.83
N ASN A 122 8.66 -6.81 -5.69
CA ASN A 122 7.86 -7.93 -6.16
C ASN A 122 7.25 -8.70 -4.97
N LYS A 123 6.43 -9.70 -5.26
CA LYS A 123 5.77 -10.52 -4.24
C LYS A 123 6.76 -11.19 -3.28
N GLU A 124 7.87 -11.73 -3.79
CA GLU A 124 8.92 -12.39 -2.98
C GLU A 124 9.51 -11.43 -1.94
N VAL A 125 9.74 -10.17 -2.33
CA VAL A 125 10.24 -9.11 -1.46
C VAL A 125 9.26 -8.86 -0.31
N ILE A 126 7.94 -8.80 -0.59
CA ILE A 126 6.92 -8.61 0.44
C ILE A 126 6.81 -9.82 1.37
N GLU A 127 6.90 -11.02 0.84
CA GLU A 127 6.86 -12.25 1.66
C GLU A 127 8.07 -12.35 2.60
N SER A 128 9.26 -12.01 2.13
CA SER A 128 10.46 -11.96 2.96
C SER A 128 10.36 -10.89 4.04
N PHE A 129 9.86 -9.71 3.70
CA PHE A 129 9.56 -8.63 4.65
C PHE A 129 8.56 -9.07 5.72
N SER A 130 7.45 -9.69 5.31
CA SER A 130 6.42 -10.17 6.23
C SER A 130 6.97 -11.18 7.24
N ARG A 131 7.81 -12.11 6.80
CA ARG A 131 8.49 -13.09 7.68
C ARG A 131 9.43 -12.42 8.68
N SER A 132 10.22 -11.46 8.23
CA SER A 132 11.14 -10.69 9.10
C SER A 132 10.39 -9.86 10.13
N TRP A 133 9.32 -9.20 9.71
CA TRP A 133 8.47 -8.40 10.58
C TRP A 133 7.80 -9.23 11.69
N LEU A 134 7.21 -10.36 11.33
CA LEU A 134 6.54 -11.25 12.29
C LEU A 134 7.51 -11.93 13.27
N SER A 135 8.76 -12.16 12.84
CA SER A 135 9.79 -12.77 13.70
C SER A 135 10.50 -11.77 14.63
N GLY A 136 10.16 -10.48 14.59
CA GLY A 136 10.81 -9.44 15.39
C GLY A 136 12.29 -9.21 15.06
N LYS A 137 12.79 -9.76 13.93
CA LYS A 137 14.15 -9.53 13.47
C LYS A 137 14.32 -8.08 13.00
N SER A 138 15.53 -7.55 13.17
CA SER A 138 15.89 -6.22 12.71
C SER A 138 15.57 -6.06 11.21
N LEU A 139 15.00 -4.91 10.81
CA LEU A 139 14.73 -4.55 9.42
C LEU A 139 15.99 -4.39 8.57
N GLU A 140 17.18 -4.39 9.20
CA GLU A 140 18.49 -4.29 8.53
C GLU A 140 18.79 -5.45 7.56
N THR A 141 18.10 -6.59 7.71
CA THR A 141 18.27 -7.77 6.84
C THR A 141 17.38 -7.75 5.62
N PHE A 142 16.48 -6.75 5.50
CA PHE A 142 15.53 -6.66 4.42
C PHE A 142 16.02 -5.69 3.34
N LYS A 143 16.12 -6.15 2.09
CA LYS A 143 16.46 -5.32 0.93
C LYS A 143 15.48 -5.55 -0.21
N ALA A 144 15.05 -4.46 -0.84
CA ALA A 144 14.40 -4.51 -2.15
C ALA A 144 15.37 -5.08 -3.20
N LYS A 145 14.88 -5.53 -4.34
CA LYS A 145 15.76 -5.94 -5.45
C LYS A 145 16.29 -4.69 -6.15
N TYR A 146 17.61 -4.53 -6.17
CA TYR A 146 18.31 -3.41 -6.80
C TYR A 146 18.95 -3.85 -8.11
N PHE A 147 18.90 -2.98 -9.12
CA PHE A 147 19.54 -3.21 -10.40
C PHE A 147 20.34 -1.97 -10.82
N LEU A 148 21.48 -2.19 -11.43
CA LEU A 148 22.35 -1.14 -11.95
C LEU A 148 21.86 -0.66 -13.33
N SER A 149 22.38 0.47 -13.82
CA SER A 149 22.01 1.02 -15.14
C SER A 149 22.20 0.02 -16.29
N GLY A 150 23.22 -0.86 -16.21
CA GLY A 150 23.48 -1.90 -17.22
C GLY A 150 22.54 -3.10 -17.15
N GLU A 151 21.81 -3.29 -16.06
CA GLU A 151 20.97 -4.45 -15.79
C GLU A 151 19.48 -4.23 -16.14
N LYS A 152 19.20 -3.23 -16.98
CA LYS A 152 17.83 -2.91 -17.43
C LYS A 152 17.09 -4.12 -17.97
N LYS A 153 17.76 -5.02 -18.71
CA LYS A 153 17.15 -6.22 -19.27
C LYS A 153 16.70 -7.21 -18.17
N GLU A 154 17.53 -7.41 -17.14
CA GLU A 154 17.21 -8.29 -16.02
C GLU A 154 16.03 -7.73 -15.19
N PHE A 155 16.04 -6.43 -14.95
CA PHE A 155 14.94 -5.72 -14.31
C PHE A 155 13.62 -5.93 -15.06
N MET A 156 13.60 -5.71 -16.39
CA MET A 156 12.42 -5.91 -17.23
C MET A 156 11.97 -7.37 -17.25
N ASN A 157 12.90 -8.34 -17.34
CA ASN A 157 12.58 -9.76 -17.28
C ASN A 157 11.95 -10.18 -15.94
N CYS A 158 12.39 -9.60 -14.83
CA CYS A 158 11.77 -9.84 -13.53
C CYS A 158 10.33 -9.32 -13.46
N ILE A 159 10.07 -8.17 -14.06
CA ILE A 159 8.72 -7.60 -14.13
C ILE A 159 7.84 -8.42 -15.08
N HIS A 160 8.34 -8.79 -16.27
CA HIS A 160 7.61 -9.60 -17.23
C HIS A 160 7.07 -10.89 -16.65
N LYS A 161 7.88 -11.58 -15.85
CA LYS A 161 7.47 -12.84 -15.19
C LYS A 161 6.30 -12.70 -14.23
N GLU A 162 6.15 -11.56 -13.60
CA GLU A 162 5.19 -11.35 -12.51
C GLU A 162 4.03 -10.43 -12.91
N ASP A 163 4.30 -9.40 -13.71
CA ASP A 163 3.33 -8.37 -14.13
C ASP A 163 3.61 -7.84 -15.53
N PRO A 164 3.16 -8.55 -16.59
CA PRO A 164 3.34 -8.11 -17.99
C PRO A 164 2.66 -6.77 -18.31
N ILE A 165 1.62 -6.41 -17.56
CA ILE A 165 0.89 -5.15 -17.76
C ILE A 165 1.75 -3.97 -17.30
N LEU A 166 2.43 -4.13 -16.17
CA LEU A 166 3.36 -3.12 -15.65
C LEU A 166 4.56 -2.95 -16.59
N GLU A 167 5.09 -4.03 -17.14
CA GLU A 167 6.17 -3.98 -18.14
C GLU A 167 5.82 -3.08 -19.31
N ASN A 168 4.65 -3.30 -19.93
CA ASN A 168 4.20 -2.48 -21.05
C ASN A 168 4.11 -0.99 -20.69
N LYS A 169 3.62 -0.66 -19.50
CA LYS A 169 3.57 0.74 -19.03
C LYS A 169 4.95 1.35 -18.87
N LEU A 170 5.91 0.61 -18.33
CA LEU A 170 7.28 1.08 -18.13
C LEU A 170 8.03 1.24 -19.45
N LEU A 171 7.79 0.39 -20.45
CA LEU A 171 8.36 0.55 -21.77
C LEU A 171 8.00 1.89 -22.42
N TYR A 172 6.78 2.38 -22.23
CA TYR A 172 6.34 3.70 -22.74
C TYR A 172 6.97 4.89 -21.98
N HIS A 173 7.47 4.70 -20.77
CA HIS A 173 8.08 5.77 -19.97
C HIS A 173 9.62 5.78 -20.01
N LEU A 174 10.24 4.69 -20.44
CA LEU A 174 11.70 4.52 -20.50
C LEU A 174 12.30 4.66 -21.91
N ILE A 175 11.45 4.95 -22.93
CA ILE A 175 11.82 5.36 -24.27
C ILE A 175 11.80 6.88 -24.34
#